data_891dc621eaf254cb8e00ab3d77d73391
#
_entry.id   891dc621eaf254cb8e00ab3d77d73391
#
_cell.length_a   1.000
_cell.length_b   1.000
_cell.length_c   1.000
_cell.angle_alpha   90.00
_cell.angle_beta   90.00
_cell.angle_gamma   90.00
#
_symmetry.space_group_name_H-M   'P 1'
#
loop_
_entity.id
_entity.type
_entity.pdbx_description
1 polymer ?
#
loop_
_entity_poly.entity_id
_entity_poly.type
_entity_poly.pdbx_seq_one_letter_code
_entity_poly.pdbx_strand_id
1 'polypeptide(L)' 'MDILVVGGGGREHAIVMKLAESPKVGKLYCTPGNGGISRYAECFDVAATDIEGVVALAKKLKVDMVAV' A
#
# COMPACT_ATOMS: atom_id res chain seq x y z
N MET A 1 -6.42 8.68 7.95
CA MET A 1 -6.85 7.56 7.09
C MET A 1 -5.66 6.68 6.78
N ASP A 2 -5.75 5.41 7.05
CA ASP A 2 -4.69 4.44 6.74
C ASP A 2 -5.05 3.73 5.44
N ILE A 3 -4.09 3.62 4.54
CA ILE A 3 -4.33 3.12 3.17
C ILE A 3 -3.33 2.02 2.83
N LEU A 4 -3.84 0.95 2.21
CA LEU A 4 -3.02 -0.11 1.63
C LEU A 4 -3.11 -0.01 0.10
N VAL A 5 -1.98 0.19 -0.55
CA VAL A 5 -1.88 0.21 -2.01
C VAL A 5 -1.42 -1.17 -2.49
N VAL A 6 -2.12 -1.73 -3.47
CA VAL A 6 -1.79 -3.06 -4.00
C VAL A 6 -1.12 -2.91 -5.36
N GLY A 7 0.11 -3.35 -5.44
CA GLY A 7 0.92 -3.31 -6.65
C GLY A 7 2.36 -2.94 -6.34
N GLY A 8 3.22 -3.00 -7.34
CA GLY A 8 4.65 -2.75 -7.13
C GLY A 8 5.35 -2.09 -8.32
N GLY A 9 4.59 -1.62 -9.30
CA GLY A 9 5.14 -0.99 -10.48
C GLY A 9 5.30 0.53 -10.34
N GLY A 10 5.74 1.18 -11.43
CA GLY A 10 5.92 2.63 -11.46
C GLY A 10 4.65 3.41 -11.22
N ARG A 11 3.51 2.86 -11.65
CA ARG A 11 2.19 3.48 -11.44
C ARG A 11 1.85 3.55 -9.95
N GLU A 12 2.06 2.46 -9.25
CA GLU A 12 1.82 2.37 -7.81
C GLU A 12 2.80 3.24 -7.05
N HIS A 13 4.04 3.32 -7.51
CA HIS A 13 5.03 4.23 -6.92
C HIS A 13 4.55 5.68 -6.99
N ALA A 14 4.03 6.11 -8.15
CA ALA A 14 3.50 7.46 -8.31
C ALA A 14 2.31 7.72 -7.39
N ILE A 15 1.41 6.74 -7.24
CA ILE A 15 0.25 6.83 -6.35
C ILE A 15 0.71 6.98 -4.90
N VAL A 16 1.66 6.16 -4.47
CA VAL A 16 2.18 6.19 -3.10
C VAL A 16 2.83 7.54 -2.81
N MET A 17 3.63 8.06 -3.71
CA MET A 17 4.27 9.36 -3.54
C MET A 17 3.23 10.46 -3.35
N LYS A 18 2.15 10.42 -4.14
CA LYS A 18 1.08 11.40 -4.06
C LYS A 18 0.32 11.30 -2.75
N LEU A 19 0.01 10.09 -2.32
CA LEU A 19 -0.67 9.86 -1.04
C LEU A 19 0.19 10.27 0.16
N ALA A 20 1.51 10.07 0.07
CA ALA A 20 2.43 10.46 1.14
C ALA A 20 2.46 11.96 1.39
N GLU A 21 2.09 12.76 0.39
CA GLU A 21 1.99 14.21 0.53
C GLU A 21 0.71 14.66 1.22
N SER A 22 -0.30 13.79 1.30
CA SER A 22 -1.59 14.16 1.85
C SER A 22 -1.58 14.19 3.38
N PRO A 23 -1.98 15.32 4.00
CA PRO A 23 -2.06 15.38 5.46
C PRO A 23 -3.19 14.53 6.04
N LYS A 24 -4.09 14.02 5.22
CA LYS A 24 -5.19 13.15 5.65
C LYS A 24 -4.81 11.68 5.73
N VAL A 25 -3.67 11.31 5.14
CA VAL A 25 -3.17 9.93 5.20
C VAL A 25 -2.35 9.77 6.48
N GLY A 26 -2.75 8.82 7.33
CA GLY A 26 -2.02 8.50 8.54
C GLY A 26 -0.89 7.51 8.24
N LYS A 27 -1.23 6.24 8.09
CA LYS A 27 -0.27 5.20 7.74
C LYS A 27 -0.48 4.77 6.30
N LEU A 28 0.62 4.59 5.59
CA LEU A 28 0.61 4.20 4.19
C LEU A 28 1.36 2.88 4.03
N TYR A 29 0.69 1.91 3.46
CA TYR A 29 1.22 0.57 3.23
C TYR A 29 1.15 0.22 1.76
N CYS A 30 2.00 -0.69 1.32
CA CYS A 30 1.99 -1.18 -0.05
C CYS A 30 2.34 -2.66 -0.08
N THR A 31 1.72 -3.41 -0.97
CA THR A 31 2.07 -4.81 -1.17
C THR A 31 1.91 -5.21 -2.64
N PRO A 32 2.90 -5.88 -3.24
CA PRO A 32 4.22 -6.19 -2.71
C PRO A 32 5.15 -4.98 -2.62
N GLY A 33 4.88 -3.90 -3.36
CA GLY A 33 5.73 -2.73 -3.37
C GLY A 33 7.05 -2.94 -4.09
N ASN A 34 7.97 -2.00 -3.91
CA ASN A 34 9.34 -2.09 -4.42
C ASN A 34 10.26 -1.19 -3.58
N GLY A 35 11.55 -1.19 -3.87
CA GLY A 35 12.53 -0.43 -3.11
C GLY A 35 12.29 1.08 -3.10
N GLY A 36 11.79 1.64 -4.21
CA GLY A 36 11.44 3.08 -4.28
C GLY A 36 10.22 3.40 -3.45
N ILE A 37 9.21 2.54 -3.51
CA ILE A 37 7.97 2.68 -2.72
C ILE A 37 8.27 2.59 -1.23
N SER A 38 9.22 1.75 -0.82
CA SER A 38 9.55 1.56 0.60
C SER A 38 10.05 2.82 1.30
N ARG A 39 10.40 3.84 0.55
CA ARG A 39 10.78 5.14 1.12
C ARG A 39 9.57 5.91 1.63
N TYR A 40 8.39 5.60 1.16
CA TYR A 40 7.16 6.34 1.45
C TYR A 40 6.13 5.50 2.18
N ALA A 41 6.18 4.19 2.05
CA ALA A 41 5.19 3.27 2.60
C ALA A 41 5.86 2.03 3.16
N GLU A 42 5.25 1.41 4.16
CA GLU A 42 5.70 0.12 4.65
C GLU A 42 5.25 -0.95 3.67
N CYS A 43 6.21 -1.70 3.12
CA CYS A 43 5.93 -2.73 2.12
C CYS A 43 5.84 -4.11 2.75
N PHE A 44 4.93 -4.93 2.21
CA PHE A 44 4.72 -6.31 2.65
C PHE A 44 4.92 -7.26 1.48
N ASP A 45 5.21 -8.51 1.78
CA ASP A 45 5.51 -9.52 0.77
C ASP A 45 4.29 -10.38 0.46
N VAL A 46 3.22 -9.74 0.02
CA VAL A 46 2.00 -10.42 -0.44
C VAL A 46 1.79 -10.05 -1.90
N ALA A 47 1.71 -11.06 -2.77
CA ALA A 47 1.53 -10.82 -4.20
C ALA A 47 0.20 -10.12 -4.47
N ALA A 48 0.19 -9.21 -5.46
CA ALA A 48 -1.02 -8.48 -5.83
C ALA A 48 -2.14 -9.40 -6.31
N THR A 49 -1.79 -10.58 -6.83
CA THR A 49 -2.74 -11.59 -7.29
C THR A 49 -3.27 -12.49 -6.17
N ASP A 50 -2.67 -12.43 -4.99
CA ASP A 50 -3.10 -13.21 -3.84
C ASP A 50 -4.20 -12.47 -3.11
N ILE A 51 -5.42 -12.57 -3.62
CA ILE A 51 -6.58 -11.83 -3.09
C ILE A 51 -6.83 -12.12 -1.62
N GLU A 52 -6.77 -13.40 -1.23
CA GLU A 52 -6.99 -13.79 0.17
C GLU A 52 -5.91 -13.20 1.08
N GLY A 53 -4.67 -13.23 0.64
CA GLY A 53 -3.55 -12.64 1.39
C GLY A 53 -3.68 -11.13 1.54
N VAL A 54 -4.11 -10.45 0.46
CA VAL A 54 -4.33 -9.00 0.50
C VAL A 54 -5.46 -8.65 1.47
N VAL A 55 -6.57 -9.38 1.42
CA VAL A 55 -7.70 -9.15 2.33
C VAL A 55 -7.29 -9.38 3.78
N ALA A 56 -6.58 -10.47 4.05
CA ALA A 56 -6.09 -10.76 5.41
C ALA A 56 -5.15 -9.67 5.91
N LEU A 57 -4.25 -9.21 5.05
CA LEU A 57 -3.33 -8.13 5.40
C LEU A 57 -4.07 -6.83 5.71
N ALA A 58 -5.04 -6.46 4.86
CA ALA A 58 -5.83 -5.25 5.07
C ALA A 58 -6.58 -5.28 6.41
N LYS A 59 -7.13 -6.42 6.77
CA LYS A 59 -7.81 -6.60 8.05
C LYS A 59 -6.84 -6.53 9.22
N LYS A 60 -5.68 -7.15 9.09
CA LYS A 60 -4.64 -7.13 10.13
C LYS A 60 -4.15 -5.71 10.40
N LEU A 61 -3.95 -4.93 9.34
CA LEU A 61 -3.48 -3.56 9.44
C LEU A 61 -4.59 -2.58 9.79
N LYS A 62 -5.84 -3.00 9.70
CA LYS A 62 -7.03 -2.16 9.98
C LYS A 62 -7.03 -0.89 9.13
N VAL A 63 -6.71 -1.03 7.85
CA VAL A 63 -6.72 0.10 6.93
C VAL A 63 -8.14 0.57 6.63
N ASP A 64 -8.26 1.85 6.32
CA ASP A 64 -9.55 2.45 5.96
C ASP A 64 -9.88 2.25 4.48
N MET A 65 -8.85 2.08 3.64
CA MET A 65 -9.03 1.95 2.20
C MET A 65 -7.95 1.04 1.62
N VAL A 66 -8.35 0.29 0.60
CA VAL A 66 -7.42 -0.49 -0.23
C VAL A 66 -7.51 0.07 -1.65
N ALA A 67 -6.37 0.52 -2.18
CA ALA A 67 -6.28 1.04 -3.55
C ALA A 67 -5.62 -0.01 -4.44
N VAL A 68 -6.30 -0.37 -5.49
CA VAL A 68 -5.82 -1.41 -6.44
C VAL A 68 -5.52 -0.79 -7.80
#